data_3944af80a39a1fb7ec4862fa0823fdb6
#
_entry.id   3944af80a39a1fb7ec4862fa0823fdb6
#
_cell.length_a   1.000
_cell.length_b   1.000
_cell.length_c   1.000
_cell.angle_alpha   90.00
_cell.angle_beta   90.00
_cell.angle_gamma   90.00
#
_symmetry.space_group_name_H-M   'P 1'
#
loop_
_entity.id
_entity.type
_entity.pdbx_description
1 polymer ?
#
loop_
_entity_poly.entity_id
_entity_poly.type
_entity_poly.pdbx_seq_one_letter_code
_entity_poly.pdbx_strand_id
1 'polypeptide(L)'
;MLFLGLGTGLGSAMIVQGVIEPMELGHLPYRKSTYEDYVGLRGLTSHGEKKWRKHVVDVVARLVAALEPDDVVLGGGNVKHLDELPPRCRAGDNANAFLGGFRAWEEETGMEGKAPRKPPRPAQ
;
A
#
# COMPACT_ATOMS: atom_id res chain seq x y z
N MET A 1 -2.62 -13.01 1.80
CA MET A 1 -2.10 -11.75 2.37
C MET A 1 -2.45 -10.61 1.43
N LEU A 2 -2.96 -9.54 1.99
CA LEU A 2 -3.20 -8.32 1.22
C LEU A 2 -2.05 -7.36 1.48
N PHE A 3 -1.42 -6.89 0.42
CA PHE A 3 -0.40 -5.86 0.54
C PHE A 3 -0.97 -4.52 0.07
N LEU A 4 -0.72 -3.48 0.86
CA LEU A 4 -1.10 -2.12 0.50
C LEU A 4 0.13 -1.24 0.61
N GLY A 5 0.46 -0.56 -0.46
CA GLY A 5 1.62 0.32 -0.52
C GLY A 5 1.19 1.78 -0.47
N LEU A 6 1.59 2.47 0.59
CA LEU A 6 1.26 3.88 0.76
C LEU A 6 2.40 4.72 0.22
N GLY A 7 2.21 5.25 -0.97
CA GLY A 7 3.22 6.04 -1.65
C GLY A 7 2.57 7.18 -2.39
N THR A 8 3.06 7.47 -3.59
CA THR A 8 2.44 8.50 -4.42
C THR A 8 0.97 8.17 -4.64
N GLY A 9 0.70 6.90 -4.92
CA GLY A 9 -0.67 6.40 -5.02
C GLY A 9 -0.90 5.34 -3.97
N LEU A 10 -1.89 4.50 -4.21
CA LEU A 10 -2.16 3.34 -3.36
C LEU A 10 -1.88 2.10 -4.17
N GLY A 11 -0.75 1.46 -3.90
CA GLY A 11 -0.45 0.18 -4.52
C GLY A 11 -1.17 -0.93 -3.79
N SER A 12 -1.52 -1.97 -4.49
CA SER A 12 -2.22 -3.08 -3.86
C SER A 12 -1.94 -4.38 -4.60
N ALA A 13 -1.90 -5.46 -3.84
CA ALA A 13 -1.72 -6.79 -4.39
C ALA A 13 -2.24 -7.82 -3.41
N MET A 14 -2.81 -8.87 -3.93
CA MET A 14 -3.18 -10.02 -3.11
C MET A 14 -2.13 -11.10 -3.37
N ILE A 15 -1.63 -11.69 -2.30
CA ILE A 15 -0.61 -12.72 -2.39
C ILE A 15 -1.17 -13.99 -1.79
N VAL A 16 -1.28 -15.03 -2.61
CA VAL A 16 -1.83 -16.31 -2.20
C VAL A 16 -0.87 -17.40 -2.63
N GLN A 17 -0.40 -18.15 -1.65
CA GLN A 17 0.51 -19.28 -1.91
C GLN A 17 1.72 -18.84 -2.75
N GLY A 18 2.25 -17.67 -2.42
CA GLY A 18 3.43 -17.15 -3.11
C GLY A 18 3.16 -16.52 -4.46
N VAL A 19 1.92 -16.54 -4.93
CA VAL A 19 1.57 -15.93 -6.20
C VAL A 19 1.07 -14.52 -5.94
N ILE A 20 1.64 -13.56 -6.65
CA ILE A 20 1.28 -12.16 -6.50
C ILE A 20 0.28 -11.77 -7.57
N GLU A 21 -0.89 -11.30 -7.13
CA GLU A 21 -1.91 -10.81 -8.04
C GLU A 21 -2.05 -9.31 -7.85
N PRO A 22 -1.50 -8.52 -8.75
CA PRO A 22 -1.64 -7.08 -8.65
C PRO A 22 -3.10 -6.67 -8.75
N MET A 23 -3.47 -5.64 -8.00
CA MET A 23 -4.83 -5.14 -7.97
C MET A 23 -4.83 -3.65 -8.17
N GLU A 24 -5.98 -3.11 -8.52
CA GLU A 24 -6.13 -1.68 -8.74
C GLU A 24 -7.13 -1.10 -7.75
N LEU A 25 -6.97 -1.47 -6.49
CA LEU A 25 -7.93 -1.04 -5.47
C LEU A 25 -7.95 0.47 -5.27
N GLY A 26 -6.83 1.13 -5.59
CA GLY A 26 -6.76 2.58 -5.46
C GLY A 26 -7.77 3.31 -6.31
N HIS A 27 -8.24 2.69 -7.39
CA HIS A 27 -9.20 3.33 -8.29
C HIS A 27 -10.65 3.20 -7.83
N LEU A 28 -10.89 2.46 -6.75
CA LEU A 28 -12.25 2.29 -6.27
C LEU A 28 -12.79 3.59 -5.70
N PRO A 29 -14.08 3.84 -5.87
CA PRO A 29 -14.69 5.07 -5.36
C PRO A 29 -14.61 5.16 -3.84
N TYR A 30 -14.32 6.36 -3.35
CA TYR A 30 -14.28 6.60 -1.93
C TYR A 30 -14.62 8.06 -1.71
N ARG A 31 -15.68 8.31 -0.93
CA ARG A 31 -16.18 9.65 -0.66
C ARG A 31 -16.40 10.39 -1.98
N LYS A 32 -15.66 11.47 -2.22
CA LYS A 32 -15.87 12.29 -3.41
C LYS A 32 -14.90 11.98 -4.54
N SER A 33 -14.04 10.97 -4.35
CA SER A 33 -13.03 10.66 -5.35
C SER A 33 -12.72 9.15 -5.30
N THR A 34 -11.47 8.79 -5.08
CA THR A 34 -11.04 7.39 -5.03
C THR A 34 -10.21 7.14 -3.78
N TYR A 35 -10.00 5.88 -3.45
CA TYR A 35 -9.12 5.52 -2.35
C TYR A 35 -7.76 6.18 -2.53
N GLU A 36 -7.21 6.10 -3.73
CA GLU A 36 -5.87 6.64 -3.98
C GLU A 36 -5.80 8.13 -3.75
N ASP A 37 -6.83 8.86 -4.12
CA ASP A 37 -6.84 10.31 -3.93
C ASP A 37 -6.87 10.70 -2.47
N TYR A 38 -7.37 9.83 -1.61
CA TYR A 38 -7.44 10.12 -0.17
C TYR A 38 -6.25 9.58 0.61
N VAL A 39 -5.71 8.42 0.23
CA VAL A 39 -4.63 7.82 1.01
C VAL A 39 -3.28 7.86 0.31
N GLY A 40 -3.22 8.29 -0.94
CA GLY A 40 -1.95 8.54 -1.61
C GLY A 40 -1.36 9.86 -1.17
N LEU A 41 -0.25 10.24 -1.81
CA LEU A 41 0.44 11.48 -1.46
C LEU A 41 -0.46 12.70 -1.60
N ARG A 42 -1.33 12.68 -2.59
CA ARG A 42 -2.26 13.78 -2.82
C ARG A 42 -3.13 14.05 -1.59
N GLY A 43 -3.66 12.98 -1.00
CA GLY A 43 -4.48 13.13 0.19
C GLY A 43 -3.67 13.60 1.38
N LEU A 44 -2.46 13.07 1.54
CA LEU A 44 -1.58 13.48 2.62
C LEU A 44 -1.28 14.97 2.52
N THR A 45 -0.96 15.43 1.32
CA THR A 45 -0.64 16.83 1.09
C THR A 45 -1.86 17.73 1.29
N SER A 46 -3.01 17.31 0.78
CA SER A 46 -4.21 18.13 0.82
C SER A 46 -4.85 18.21 2.19
N HIS A 47 -4.87 17.12 2.92
CA HIS A 47 -5.62 17.04 4.18
C HIS A 47 -4.73 17.12 5.42
N GLY A 48 -3.41 16.92 5.27
CA GLY A 48 -2.51 16.86 6.40
C GLY A 48 -2.48 15.48 7.03
N GLU A 49 -1.45 15.23 7.83
CA GLU A 49 -1.21 13.90 8.38
C GLU A 49 -2.36 13.39 9.23
N LYS A 50 -2.92 14.26 10.07
CA LYS A 50 -3.94 13.80 11.00
C LYS A 50 -5.17 13.26 10.30
N LYS A 51 -5.68 14.00 9.31
CA LYS A 51 -6.84 13.54 8.57
C LYS A 51 -6.48 12.37 7.66
N TRP A 52 -5.30 12.42 7.07
CA TRP A 52 -4.84 11.35 6.20
C TRP A 52 -4.79 10.02 6.96
N ARG A 53 -4.30 10.04 8.22
CA ARG A 53 -4.24 8.82 9.03
C ARG A 53 -5.63 8.25 9.24
N LYS A 54 -6.62 9.11 9.46
CA LYS A 54 -7.98 8.63 9.63
C LYS A 54 -8.51 7.98 8.36
N HIS A 55 -8.18 8.55 7.21
CA HIS A 55 -8.60 7.96 5.95
C HIS A 55 -7.89 6.62 5.71
N VAL A 56 -6.61 6.52 6.08
CA VAL A 56 -5.90 5.25 5.94
C VAL A 56 -6.60 4.17 6.77
N VAL A 57 -6.92 4.47 8.02
CA VAL A 57 -7.59 3.50 8.88
C VAL A 57 -8.94 3.10 8.28
N ASP A 58 -9.70 4.07 7.79
CA ASP A 58 -11.01 3.80 7.23
C ASP A 58 -10.91 2.95 5.96
N VAL A 59 -9.99 3.28 5.07
CA VAL A 59 -9.82 2.55 3.82
C VAL A 59 -9.36 1.12 4.10
N VAL A 60 -8.41 0.95 5.02
CA VAL A 60 -7.96 -0.38 5.39
C VAL A 60 -9.11 -1.21 5.94
N ALA A 61 -9.93 -0.60 6.82
CA ALA A 61 -11.05 -1.33 7.39
C ALA A 61 -12.05 -1.77 6.32
N ARG A 62 -12.29 -0.92 5.34
CA ARG A 62 -13.21 -1.26 4.25
C ARG A 62 -12.67 -2.40 3.39
N LEU A 63 -11.37 -2.36 3.10
CA LEU A 63 -10.76 -3.40 2.28
C LEU A 63 -10.68 -4.72 3.03
N VAL A 64 -10.41 -4.68 4.32
CA VAL A 64 -10.42 -5.90 5.15
C VAL A 64 -11.81 -6.51 5.16
N ALA A 65 -12.84 -5.68 5.31
CA ALA A 65 -14.21 -6.18 5.32
C ALA A 65 -14.60 -6.78 3.97
N ALA A 66 -14.14 -6.18 2.89
CA ALA A 66 -14.52 -6.62 1.55
C ALA A 66 -13.78 -7.87 1.12
N LEU A 67 -12.50 -7.97 1.43
CA LEU A 67 -11.64 -9.02 0.90
C LEU A 67 -11.34 -10.11 1.91
N GLU A 68 -11.53 -9.84 3.19
CA GLU A 68 -11.34 -10.79 4.29
C GLU A 68 -9.96 -11.49 4.20
N PRO A 69 -8.88 -10.71 4.11
CA PRO A 69 -7.57 -11.33 4.01
C PRO A 69 -7.13 -11.89 5.34
N ASP A 70 -6.30 -12.93 5.31
CA ASP A 70 -5.73 -13.50 6.53
C ASP A 70 -4.72 -12.57 7.17
N ASP A 71 -4.05 -11.75 6.37
CA ASP A 71 -2.95 -10.93 6.83
C ASP A 71 -2.91 -9.67 5.97
N VAL A 72 -2.64 -8.54 6.58
CA VAL A 72 -2.55 -7.26 5.87
C VAL A 72 -1.20 -6.64 6.15
N VAL A 73 -0.45 -6.36 5.10
CA VAL A 73 0.88 -5.78 5.22
C VAL A 73 0.87 -4.40 4.59
N LEU A 74 1.33 -3.42 5.33
CA LEU A 74 1.47 -2.07 4.82
C LEU A 74 2.93 -1.80 4.50
N GLY A 75 3.16 -1.25 3.33
CA GLY A 75 4.48 -0.80 2.92
C GLY A 75 4.36 0.57 2.27
N GLY A 76 5.43 0.97 1.58
CA GLY A 76 5.45 2.26 0.91
C GLY A 76 6.08 3.34 1.76
N GLY A 77 6.53 4.40 1.11
CA GLY A 77 7.30 5.44 1.76
C GLY A 77 6.53 6.23 2.80
N ASN A 78 5.20 6.25 2.71
CA ASN A 78 4.40 7.07 3.61
C ASN A 78 3.96 6.35 4.88
N VAL A 79 4.33 5.07 5.03
CA VAL A 79 4.05 4.37 6.29
C VAL A 79 4.67 5.12 7.47
N LYS A 80 5.78 5.80 7.24
CA LYS A 80 6.45 6.56 8.29
C LYS A 80 5.61 7.69 8.85
N HIS A 81 4.55 8.09 8.14
CA HIS A 81 3.67 9.16 8.61
C HIS A 81 2.52 8.65 9.47
N LEU A 82 2.44 7.34 9.67
CA LEU A 82 1.43 6.75 10.57
C LEU A 82 1.98 6.76 11.98
N ASP A 83 1.14 7.14 12.94
CA ASP A 83 1.52 7.06 14.35
C ASP A 83 1.56 5.62 14.81
N GLU A 84 0.56 4.87 14.39
CA GLU A 84 0.49 3.45 14.69
C GLU A 84 -0.21 2.78 13.52
N LEU A 85 -0.01 1.49 13.39
CA LEU A 85 -0.60 0.77 12.28
C LEU A 85 -2.09 0.59 12.51
N PRO A 86 -2.89 0.64 11.43
CA PRO A 86 -4.32 0.34 11.57
C PRO A 86 -4.52 -1.06 12.14
N PRO A 87 -5.69 -1.31 12.76
CA PRO A 87 -5.96 -2.64 13.30
C PRO A 87 -5.79 -3.72 12.23
N ARG A 88 -5.26 -4.85 12.65
CA ARG A 88 -5.08 -6.04 11.82
C ARG A 88 -3.98 -5.89 10.78
N CYS A 89 -3.19 -4.84 10.85
CA CYS A 89 -2.12 -4.60 9.90
C CYS A 89 -0.77 -4.73 10.57
N ARG A 90 0.23 -5.08 9.77
CA ARG A 90 1.62 -5.05 10.21
C ARG A 90 2.44 -4.38 9.12
N ALA A 91 3.56 -3.82 9.50
CA ALA A 91 4.49 -3.27 8.53
C ALA A 91 5.22 -4.41 7.86
N GLY A 92 5.58 -4.21 6.61
CA GLY A 92 6.40 -5.19 5.92
C GLY A 92 7.71 -5.39 6.67
N ASP A 93 8.24 -6.61 6.62
CA ASP A 93 9.51 -6.93 7.26
C ASP A 93 10.55 -5.98 6.72
N ASN A 94 11.22 -5.26 7.62
CA ASN A 94 12.20 -4.31 7.18
C ASN A 94 11.56 -3.41 6.14
N ALA A 95 10.73 -2.50 6.62
CA ALA A 95 9.96 -1.64 5.73
C ALA A 95 10.82 -0.98 4.67
N ASN A 96 12.05 -0.60 5.02
CA ASN A 96 12.92 0.05 4.05
C ASN A 96 13.40 -0.92 2.99
N ALA A 97 13.82 -2.10 3.40
CA ALA A 97 14.23 -3.10 2.43
C ALA A 97 13.03 -3.60 1.65
N PHE A 98 11.91 -3.69 2.32
CA PHE A 98 10.69 -4.07 1.64
C PHE A 98 10.34 -3.02 0.61
N LEU A 99 10.47 -1.76 0.97
CA LEU A 99 10.30 -0.69 0.01
C LEU A 99 11.31 -0.83 -1.12
N GLY A 100 12.54 -1.18 -0.78
CA GLY A 100 13.54 -1.39 -1.80
C GLY A 100 13.13 -2.51 -2.73
N GLY A 101 12.76 -3.66 -2.19
CA GLY A 101 12.36 -4.79 -2.99
C GLY A 101 11.06 -4.55 -3.71
N PHE A 102 10.08 -4.06 -2.98
CA PHE A 102 8.78 -3.81 -3.56
C PHE A 102 8.84 -2.64 -4.51
N ARG A 103 9.63 -1.65 -4.16
CA ARG A 103 9.80 -0.50 -5.01
C ARG A 103 10.54 -0.87 -6.27
N ALA A 104 11.53 -1.73 -6.18
CA ALA A 104 12.18 -2.21 -7.38
C ALA A 104 11.14 -2.84 -8.29
N TRP A 105 10.23 -3.55 -7.70
CA TRP A 105 9.13 -4.16 -8.39
C TRP A 105 8.19 -3.11 -8.96
N GLU A 106 7.88 -2.09 -8.16
CA GLU A 106 7.02 -1.00 -8.60
C GLU A 106 7.75 -0.06 -9.55
N GLU A 107 8.98 0.22 -9.25
CA GLU A 107 9.75 1.18 -10.03
C GLU A 107 10.15 0.59 -11.35
N GLU A 108 10.39 -0.68 -11.36
CA GLU A 108 10.62 -1.35 -12.61
C GLU A 108 9.36 -1.42 -13.43
N THR A 109 8.26 -1.32 -12.74
CA THR A 109 6.97 -1.25 -13.41
C THR A 109 6.46 0.15 -13.43
N GLY A 110 7.13 1.04 -12.80
CA GLY A 110 6.74 2.41 -12.68
C GLY A 110 7.50 3.03 -11.65
N MET A 111 8.29 2.73 -11.03
CA MET A 111 9.06 3.29 -10.18
C MET A 111 10.21 3.11 -10.15
N GLU A 112 10.63 2.92 -10.31
CA GLU A 112 11.47 2.64 -10.35
C GLU A 112 11.71 2.07 -10.47
N GLY A 113 11.83 1.94 -10.25
CA GLY A 113 12.06 1.34 -10.67
C GLY A 113 12.44 0.64 -10.52
N LYS A 114 12.61 0.49 -10.80
CA LYS A 114 12.96 -0.35 -10.95
C LYS A 114 12.91 -1.32 -10.75
N ALA A 115 12.83 -1.58 -10.59
CA ALA A 115 12.72 -2.49 -10.83
C ALA A 115 12.71 -3.41 -10.65
N PRO A 116 12.78 -3.76 -10.68
CA PRO A 116 12.71 -4.65 -10.95
C PRO A 116 12.66 -5.37 -10.79
N ARG A 117 12.44 -5.49 -10.65
CA ARG A 117 12.34 -6.15 -10.88
C ARG A 117 12.30 -6.94 -10.50
N LYS A 118 12.20 -7.01 -10.24
CA LYS A 118 12.06 -7.69 -10.14
C LYS A 118 12.14 -8.30 -9.47
N PRO A 119 12.26 -8.32 -9.15
CA PRO A 119 12.23 -8.80 -8.93
C PRO A 119 12.46 -9.37 -8.34
N PRO A 120 12.51 -9.28 -8.03
CA PRO A 120 12.60 -9.65 -8.00
C PRO A 120 12.78 -10.28 -7.34
N ARG A 121 12.62 -10.20 -6.89
CA ARG A 121 12.66 -10.52 -6.81
C ARG A 121 12.71 -10.93 -6.03
N PRO A 122 12.58 -10.80 -5.68
CA PRO A 122 12.50 -11.04 -5.41
C PRO A 122 12.51 -11.43 -4.83
N ALA A 123 12.37 -11.05 -4.53
CA ALA A 123 12.34 -11.09 -4.71
C ALA A 123 12.35 -11.32 -4.36
N GLN A 124 12.25 -11.32 -4.24
CA GLN A 124 12.21 -11.23 -4.54
C GLN A 124 12.19 -11.42 -4.28
#